data_95edfc0c4bd87889f5a3574856b31b41
#
_entry.id   95edfc0c4bd87889f5a3574856b31b41
#
_cell.length_a   1.000
_cell.length_b   1.000
_cell.length_c   1.000
_cell.angle_alpha   90.00
_cell.angle_beta   90.00
_cell.angle_gamma   90.00
#
_symmetry.space_group_name_H-M   'P 1'
#
loop_
_entity.id
_entity.type
_entity.pdbx_description
1 polymer ?
#
loop_
_entity_poly.entity_id
_entity_poly.type
_entity_poly.pdbx_seq_one_letter_code
_entity_poly.pdbx_strand_id
1 'polypeptide(L)'
;MKKTIYTLMLLFVASLTQAQDINKIITKKYVDHLIKTLASDEMQGRRTFTPGIDKAATFIENEFKQIGLKPLEGQTGFRQTFYKYQIKPASTAVTIDGQAVEAEKTFVYGNSKEQLSLTKATSDGWIKLDPNKEFIPQFREITRAGKKQLVLVDVKFVDVFNRIKNQMANGSIVDEADLANPKGTPIVLVLDKDTVINDFTVEVKNTVTKMPLFNVAGIIPGKSKAKELVVFSGHYDHMGITKPKELGADSIMNGADDDASGTSAMIALAKYYKKANNNERTLIFVAFTAEEIGGYGARYFSQKLNPDDVVAMFNIEMIGKDSKFGK
;
A
#
# COMPACT_ATOMS: atom_id res chain seq x y z
N MET A 1 46.82 -50.21 -3.96
CA MET A 1 45.39 -50.01 -3.62
C MET A 1 45.16 -49.22 -2.33
N LYS A 2 45.82 -49.48 -1.20
CA LYS A 2 45.59 -48.73 0.06
C LYS A 2 45.95 -47.23 0.00
N LYS A 3 46.94 -46.78 -0.74
CA LYS A 3 47.32 -45.36 -0.88
C LYS A 3 46.30 -44.53 -1.69
N THR A 4 45.63 -45.12 -2.67
CA THR A 4 44.64 -44.45 -3.52
C THR A 4 43.34 -44.18 -2.76
N ILE A 5 42.98 -45.03 -1.79
CA ILE A 5 41.79 -44.87 -0.94
C ILE A 5 41.94 -43.69 0.03
N TYR A 6 43.14 -43.50 0.58
CA TYR A 6 43.41 -42.35 1.48
C TYR A 6 43.40 -41.02 0.75
N THR A 7 43.83 -40.96 -0.50
CA THR A 7 43.78 -39.74 -1.32
C THR A 7 42.35 -39.36 -1.69
N LEU A 8 41.47 -40.32 -2.01
CA LEU A 8 40.04 -40.06 -2.23
C LEU A 8 39.32 -39.63 -0.94
N MET A 9 39.69 -40.16 0.23
CA MET A 9 39.07 -39.82 1.50
C MET A 9 39.47 -38.38 1.97
N LEU A 10 40.71 -37.93 1.66
CA LEU A 10 41.18 -36.59 1.92
C LEU A 10 40.53 -35.54 0.99
N LEU A 11 40.20 -35.90 -0.24
CA LEU A 11 39.45 -35.02 -1.17
C LEU A 11 37.98 -34.86 -0.76
N PHE A 12 37.38 -35.87 -0.10
CA PHE A 12 36.01 -35.80 0.39
C PHE A 12 35.87 -34.96 1.69
N VAL A 13 36.91 -34.85 2.48
CA VAL A 13 36.93 -34.05 3.72
C VAL A 13 37.16 -32.54 3.43
N ALA A 14 37.74 -32.20 2.27
CA ALA A 14 37.99 -30.81 1.88
C ALA A 14 36.70 -30.07 1.41
N SER A 15 35.59 -30.76 1.26
CA SER A 15 34.28 -30.18 0.99
C SER A 15 33.46 -29.85 2.26
N LEU A 16 34.09 -29.78 3.43
CA LEU A 16 33.48 -29.21 4.62
C LEU A 16 33.18 -27.75 4.34
N THR A 17 31.95 -27.47 4.04
CA THR A 17 31.34 -26.19 3.90
C THR A 17 31.83 -25.27 5.04
N GLN A 18 32.67 -24.30 4.71
CA GLN A 18 32.92 -23.19 5.65
C GLN A 18 31.57 -22.51 5.84
N ALA A 19 30.91 -22.81 6.94
CA ALA A 19 29.76 -22.02 7.38
C ALA A 19 30.27 -20.57 7.50
N GLN A 20 29.83 -19.74 6.58
CA GLN A 20 30.26 -18.33 6.59
C GLN A 20 29.73 -17.72 7.87
N ASP A 21 30.61 -17.07 8.63
CA ASP A 21 30.25 -16.36 9.84
C ASP A 21 29.28 -15.22 9.45
N ILE A 22 28.00 -15.41 9.76
CA ILE A 22 26.94 -14.44 9.46
C ILE A 22 27.26 -13.06 10.00
N ASN A 23 27.92 -12.96 11.15
CA ASN A 23 28.27 -11.67 11.77
C ASN A 23 29.31 -10.87 10.98
N LYS A 24 30.09 -11.55 10.12
CA LYS A 24 31.02 -10.89 9.19
C LYS A 24 30.34 -10.36 7.95
N ILE A 25 29.16 -10.87 7.60
CA ILE A 25 28.39 -10.46 6.42
C ILE A 25 27.33 -9.45 6.81
N ILE A 26 26.53 -9.77 7.83
CA ILE A 26 25.49 -8.89 8.39
C ILE A 26 26.06 -8.25 9.65
N THR A 27 26.80 -7.15 9.46
CA THR A 27 27.38 -6.42 10.59
C THR A 27 26.37 -5.42 11.15
N LYS A 28 26.49 -5.13 12.46
CA LYS A 28 25.70 -4.06 13.09
C LYS A 28 25.79 -2.74 12.31
N LYS A 29 27.00 -2.37 11.86
CA LYS A 29 27.23 -1.14 11.08
C LYS A 29 26.42 -1.13 9.78
N TYR A 30 26.30 -2.28 9.11
CA TYR A 30 25.53 -2.38 7.88
C TYR A 30 24.03 -2.24 8.14
N VAL A 31 23.51 -2.95 9.15
CA VAL A 31 22.09 -2.85 9.53
C VAL A 31 21.74 -1.43 10.00
N ASP A 32 22.59 -0.83 10.83
CA ASP A 32 22.45 0.57 11.25
C ASP A 32 22.39 1.54 10.05
N HIS A 33 23.23 1.31 9.04
CA HIS A 33 23.23 2.13 7.83
C HIS A 33 21.89 2.01 7.09
N LEU A 34 21.37 0.80 6.89
CA LEU A 34 20.10 0.57 6.19
C LEU A 34 18.93 1.26 6.92
N ILE A 35 18.78 0.99 8.22
CA ILE A 35 17.67 1.53 9.01
C ILE A 35 17.76 3.05 9.09
N LYS A 36 18.92 3.61 9.42
CA LYS A 36 19.13 5.06 9.53
C LYS A 36 18.88 5.79 8.22
N THR A 37 19.24 5.17 7.09
CA THR A 37 18.98 5.77 5.79
C THR A 37 17.49 5.75 5.46
N LEU A 38 16.82 4.60 5.57
CA LEU A 38 15.40 4.49 5.30
C LEU A 38 14.53 5.32 6.24
N ALA A 39 14.93 5.44 7.51
CA ALA A 39 14.23 6.23 8.52
C ALA A 39 14.75 7.68 8.64
N SER A 40 15.54 8.18 7.70
CA SER A 40 16.01 9.56 7.74
C SER A 40 14.94 10.56 7.29
N ASP A 41 15.06 11.81 7.72
CA ASP A 41 14.18 12.91 7.30
C ASP A 41 14.24 13.15 5.79
N GLU A 42 15.37 12.85 5.15
CA GLU A 42 15.54 12.94 3.70
C GLU A 42 14.53 12.06 2.94
N MET A 43 14.12 10.95 3.54
CA MET A 43 13.12 10.04 2.99
C MET A 43 11.69 10.54 3.18
N GLN A 44 11.48 11.64 3.91
CA GLN A 44 10.18 12.30 4.09
C GLN A 44 9.07 11.33 4.57
N GLY A 45 9.45 10.34 5.39
CA GLY A 45 8.54 9.30 5.88
C GLY A 45 7.96 8.39 4.78
N ARG A 46 8.57 8.32 3.62
CA ARG A 46 8.36 7.33 2.53
C ARG A 46 6.90 7.13 2.10
N ARG A 47 6.07 8.19 2.18
CA ARG A 47 4.67 8.05 1.79
C ARG A 47 4.53 7.76 0.31
N THR A 48 3.65 6.83 -0.04
CA THR A 48 3.24 6.54 -1.41
C THR A 48 2.83 7.81 -2.16
N PHE A 49 3.17 7.88 -3.45
CA PHE A 49 2.90 9.01 -4.34
C PHE A 49 3.60 10.33 -3.94
N THR A 50 4.69 10.25 -3.19
CA THR A 50 5.52 11.42 -2.83
C THR A 50 6.98 11.22 -3.25
N PRO A 51 7.79 12.28 -3.33
CA PRO A 51 9.23 12.12 -3.62
C PRO A 51 9.97 11.23 -2.63
N GLY A 52 9.49 11.11 -1.39
CA GLY A 52 10.12 10.28 -0.36
C GLY A 52 10.15 8.79 -0.72
N ILE A 53 9.05 8.27 -1.28
CA ILE A 53 8.99 6.86 -1.70
C ILE A 53 9.95 6.57 -2.86
N ASP A 54 10.15 7.51 -3.78
CA ASP A 54 11.10 7.39 -4.90
C ASP A 54 12.55 7.33 -4.42
N LYS A 55 12.90 8.15 -3.43
CA LYS A 55 14.23 8.13 -2.79
C LYS A 55 14.48 6.79 -2.11
N ALA A 56 13.52 6.30 -1.34
CA ALA A 56 13.62 5.01 -0.66
C ALA A 56 13.77 3.85 -1.67
N ALA A 57 12.96 3.84 -2.73
CA ALA A 57 13.10 2.84 -3.80
C ALA A 57 14.48 2.89 -4.45
N THR A 58 14.98 4.08 -4.79
CA THR A 58 16.30 4.27 -5.39
C THR A 58 17.41 3.76 -4.45
N PHE A 59 17.28 3.99 -3.15
CA PHE A 59 18.21 3.45 -2.16
C PHE A 59 18.22 1.92 -2.17
N ILE A 60 17.04 1.28 -2.12
CA ILE A 60 16.91 -0.18 -2.15
C ILE A 60 17.45 -0.77 -3.46
N GLU A 61 17.15 -0.14 -4.61
CA GLU A 61 17.70 -0.54 -5.92
C GLU A 61 19.22 -0.52 -5.93
N ASN A 62 19.82 0.51 -5.33
CA ASN A 62 21.27 0.62 -5.22
C ASN A 62 21.87 -0.47 -4.32
N GLU A 63 21.22 -0.78 -3.19
CA GLU A 63 21.65 -1.90 -2.34
C GLU A 63 21.56 -3.24 -3.11
N PHE A 64 20.48 -3.51 -3.81
CA PHE A 64 20.32 -4.73 -4.63
C PHE A 64 21.39 -4.82 -5.73
N LYS A 65 21.72 -3.69 -6.36
CA LYS A 65 22.78 -3.59 -7.36
C LYS A 65 24.16 -3.87 -6.76
N GLN A 66 24.48 -3.27 -5.61
CA GLN A 66 25.76 -3.50 -4.91
C GLN A 66 25.89 -4.94 -4.41
N ILE A 67 24.81 -5.55 -3.93
CA ILE A 67 24.76 -6.96 -3.56
C ILE A 67 24.94 -7.86 -4.79
N GLY A 68 24.56 -7.40 -5.98
CA GLY A 68 24.65 -8.14 -7.24
C GLY A 68 23.46 -9.07 -7.46
N LEU A 69 22.25 -8.68 -7.01
CA LEU A 69 21.02 -9.35 -7.37
C LEU A 69 20.75 -9.19 -8.88
N LYS A 70 19.88 -10.02 -9.41
CA LYS A 70 19.33 -9.85 -10.75
C LYS A 70 17.90 -9.30 -10.64
N PRO A 71 17.44 -8.51 -11.63
CA PRO A 71 16.02 -8.20 -11.74
C PRO A 71 15.14 -9.45 -11.81
N LEU A 72 13.85 -9.31 -11.54
CA LEU A 72 12.87 -10.37 -11.81
C LEU A 72 12.90 -10.73 -13.30
N GLU A 73 12.52 -11.96 -13.62
CA GLU A 73 12.46 -12.42 -15.00
C GLU A 73 11.58 -11.50 -15.86
N GLY A 74 12.06 -11.13 -17.04
CA GLY A 74 11.40 -10.20 -17.96
C GLY A 74 11.48 -8.72 -17.58
N GLN A 75 12.15 -8.36 -16.46
CA GLN A 75 12.35 -6.96 -16.07
C GLN A 75 13.76 -6.47 -16.45
N THR A 76 13.87 -5.19 -16.80
CA THR A 76 15.16 -4.53 -17.11
C THR A 76 15.81 -3.88 -15.90
N GLY A 77 15.07 -3.72 -14.79
CA GLY A 77 15.50 -3.12 -13.54
C GLY A 77 14.80 -3.75 -12.35
N PHE A 78 15.06 -3.24 -11.15
CA PHE A 78 14.50 -3.79 -9.93
C PHE A 78 13.08 -3.29 -9.61
N ARG A 79 12.59 -2.23 -10.28
CA ARG A 79 11.24 -1.70 -10.09
C ARG A 79 10.21 -2.53 -10.85
N GLN A 80 9.31 -3.17 -10.12
CA GLN A 80 8.11 -3.80 -10.66
C GLN A 80 6.98 -2.78 -10.65
N THR A 81 6.82 -2.03 -11.75
CA THR A 81 5.87 -0.92 -11.83
C THR A 81 4.47 -1.39 -12.18
N PHE A 82 3.47 -0.84 -11.49
CA PHE A 82 2.05 -0.99 -11.77
C PHE A 82 1.32 0.32 -11.52
N TYR A 83 0.01 0.37 -11.80
CA TYR A 83 -0.73 1.63 -11.72
C TYR A 83 -2.01 1.46 -10.90
N LYS A 84 -2.34 2.51 -10.18
CA LYS A 84 -3.65 2.75 -9.59
C LYS A 84 -4.20 4.06 -10.15
N TYR A 85 -5.48 4.30 -9.92
CA TYR A 85 -6.14 5.51 -10.38
C TYR A 85 -6.74 6.23 -9.18
N GLN A 86 -6.37 7.49 -8.99
CA GLN A 86 -6.99 8.35 -8.02
C GLN A 86 -8.19 9.04 -8.67
N ILE A 87 -9.35 8.91 -8.05
CA ILE A 87 -10.57 9.61 -8.43
C ILE A 87 -10.84 10.64 -7.36
N LYS A 88 -10.70 11.91 -7.72
CA LYS A 88 -10.84 13.03 -6.79
C LYS A 88 -12.00 13.95 -7.21
N PRO A 89 -12.91 14.34 -6.28
CA PRO A 89 -13.95 15.28 -6.59
C PRO A 89 -13.37 16.60 -7.12
N ALA A 90 -13.85 17.05 -8.29
CA ALA A 90 -13.51 18.34 -8.88
C ALA A 90 -14.64 19.35 -8.69
N SER A 91 -15.90 18.91 -8.89
CA SER A 91 -17.07 19.73 -8.58
C SER A 91 -18.28 18.85 -8.25
N THR A 92 -19.14 19.35 -7.36
CA THR A 92 -20.44 18.76 -7.04
C THR A 92 -21.46 19.90 -7.02
N ALA A 93 -22.46 19.82 -7.89
CA ALA A 93 -23.58 20.75 -7.90
C ALA A 93 -24.86 19.98 -7.55
N VAL A 94 -25.58 20.43 -6.57
CA VAL A 94 -26.87 19.87 -6.14
C VAL A 94 -27.93 20.98 -6.21
N THR A 95 -29.08 20.66 -6.82
CA THR A 95 -30.23 21.54 -6.84
C THR A 95 -31.41 20.80 -6.23
N ILE A 96 -32.14 21.41 -5.34
CA ILE A 96 -33.37 20.89 -4.71
C ILE A 96 -34.47 21.88 -4.98
N ASP A 97 -35.56 21.40 -5.59
CA ASP A 97 -36.74 22.20 -5.96
C ASP A 97 -36.38 23.52 -6.68
N GLY A 98 -35.37 23.43 -7.57
CA GLY A 98 -34.88 24.59 -8.35
C GLY A 98 -33.90 25.48 -7.63
N GLN A 99 -33.63 25.27 -6.34
CA GLN A 99 -32.67 26.05 -5.55
C GLN A 99 -31.32 25.34 -5.43
N ALA A 100 -30.22 26.06 -5.71
CA ALA A 100 -28.88 25.50 -5.57
C ALA A 100 -28.53 25.30 -4.09
N VAL A 101 -27.99 24.12 -3.77
CA VAL A 101 -27.46 23.82 -2.43
C VAL A 101 -25.98 24.24 -2.36
N GLU A 102 -25.61 24.87 -1.26
CA GLU A 102 -24.23 25.29 -1.01
C GLU A 102 -23.26 24.07 -1.04
N ALA A 103 -22.13 24.22 -1.71
CA ALA A 103 -21.16 23.14 -1.88
C ALA A 103 -20.63 22.59 -0.54
N GLU A 104 -20.55 23.43 0.48
CA GLU A 104 -20.16 23.06 1.84
C GLU A 104 -21.14 22.08 2.48
N LYS A 105 -22.40 22.14 2.10
CA LYS A 105 -23.48 21.29 2.64
C LYS A 105 -23.66 19.98 1.86
N THR A 106 -22.81 19.69 0.86
CA THR A 106 -22.98 18.50 0.02
C THR A 106 -21.69 17.72 -0.12
N PHE A 107 -21.80 16.40 -0.27
CA PHE A 107 -20.76 15.56 -0.84
C PHE A 107 -21.33 14.25 -1.40
N VAL A 108 -20.55 13.57 -2.24
CA VAL A 108 -20.92 12.28 -2.83
C VAL A 108 -20.04 11.19 -2.27
N TYR A 109 -20.66 10.12 -1.79
CA TYR A 109 -20.00 8.92 -1.31
C TYR A 109 -20.18 7.79 -2.33
N GLY A 110 -19.13 6.99 -2.55
CA GLY A 110 -19.20 5.79 -3.40
C GLY A 110 -19.16 6.05 -4.91
N ASN A 111 -18.90 7.28 -5.36
CA ASN A 111 -18.79 7.58 -6.78
C ASN A 111 -17.38 7.37 -7.29
N SER A 112 -17.22 6.48 -8.26
CA SER A 112 -15.96 6.21 -8.96
C SER A 112 -16.00 6.51 -10.46
N LYS A 113 -17.03 7.21 -10.95
CA LYS A 113 -17.11 7.67 -12.33
C LYS A 113 -16.52 9.07 -12.47
N GLU A 114 -15.97 9.36 -13.65
CA GLU A 114 -15.52 10.71 -14.00
C GLU A 114 -16.67 11.71 -13.97
N GLN A 115 -17.84 11.29 -14.44
CA GLN A 115 -19.07 12.10 -14.41
C GLN A 115 -20.22 11.29 -13.83
N LEU A 116 -21.04 11.95 -13.02
CA LEU A 116 -22.28 11.40 -12.47
C LEU A 116 -23.36 12.47 -12.57
N SER A 117 -24.48 12.11 -13.20
CA SER A 117 -25.72 12.89 -13.17
C SER A 117 -26.81 12.05 -12.51
N LEU A 118 -27.51 12.62 -11.53
CA LEU A 118 -28.65 12.00 -10.88
C LEU A 118 -29.81 12.99 -10.84
N THR A 119 -31.01 12.48 -11.12
CA THR A 119 -32.28 13.17 -10.93
C THR A 119 -33.21 12.30 -10.12
N LYS A 120 -34.33 12.81 -9.66
CA LYS A 120 -35.37 12.02 -9.03
C LYS A 120 -35.79 10.84 -9.91
N ALA A 121 -35.91 11.03 -11.24
CA ALA A 121 -36.29 9.99 -12.18
C ALA A 121 -35.23 8.92 -12.44
N THR A 122 -33.93 9.25 -12.29
CA THR A 122 -32.81 8.33 -12.57
C THR A 122 -32.17 7.76 -11.30
N SER A 123 -32.77 7.99 -10.15
CA SER A 123 -32.35 7.52 -8.83
C SER A 123 -33.41 6.67 -8.14
N ASP A 124 -33.07 6.13 -6.98
CA ASP A 124 -34.02 5.46 -6.06
C ASP A 124 -34.74 6.47 -5.13
N GLY A 125 -34.72 7.75 -5.50
CA GLY A 125 -35.35 8.83 -4.76
C GLY A 125 -34.47 9.43 -3.67
N TRP A 126 -35.11 9.84 -2.59
CA TRP A 126 -34.42 10.43 -1.44
C TRP A 126 -34.95 9.89 -0.11
N ILE A 127 -34.12 9.98 0.90
CA ILE A 127 -34.45 9.62 2.29
C ILE A 127 -33.90 10.67 3.26
N LYS A 128 -34.44 10.72 4.46
CA LYS A 128 -33.92 11.52 5.56
C LYS A 128 -33.38 10.62 6.66
N LEU A 129 -32.20 10.93 7.18
CA LEU A 129 -31.69 10.28 8.40
C LEU A 129 -32.53 10.69 9.60
N ASP A 130 -32.85 9.70 10.43
CA ASP A 130 -33.57 9.93 11.68
C ASP A 130 -32.63 10.69 12.67
N PRO A 131 -32.98 11.92 13.05
CA PRO A 131 -32.15 12.68 13.97
C PRO A 131 -32.10 12.10 15.39
N ASN A 132 -32.97 11.17 15.77
CA ASN A 132 -32.98 10.53 17.08
C ASN A 132 -32.15 9.26 17.17
N LYS A 133 -31.57 8.81 16.04
CA LYS A 133 -30.67 7.66 15.96
C LYS A 133 -29.23 8.10 15.75
N GLU A 134 -28.29 7.21 16.00
CA GLU A 134 -26.89 7.44 15.70
C GLU A 134 -26.63 7.49 14.20
N PHE A 135 -25.75 8.41 13.75
CA PHE A 135 -25.43 8.59 12.34
C PHE A 135 -24.77 7.35 11.70
N ILE A 136 -23.73 6.79 12.33
CA ILE A 136 -22.90 5.75 11.71
C ILE A 136 -23.68 4.46 11.41
N PRO A 137 -24.53 3.90 12.29
CA PRO A 137 -25.36 2.74 11.96
C PRO A 137 -26.27 2.99 10.75
N GLN A 138 -26.98 4.13 10.70
CA GLN A 138 -27.84 4.49 9.58
C GLN A 138 -27.07 4.64 8.28
N PHE A 139 -25.93 5.31 8.33
CA PHE A 139 -25.06 5.49 7.15
C PHE A 139 -24.54 4.15 6.59
N ARG A 140 -24.17 3.22 7.47
CA ARG A 140 -23.78 1.85 7.06
C ARG A 140 -24.92 1.08 6.41
N GLU A 141 -26.14 1.21 6.93
CA GLU A 141 -27.33 0.57 6.36
C GLU A 141 -27.59 1.10 4.94
N ILE A 142 -27.57 2.41 4.77
CA ILE A 142 -27.78 3.08 3.47
C ILE A 142 -26.71 2.68 2.46
N THR A 143 -25.44 2.67 2.86
CA THR A 143 -24.33 2.29 1.98
C THR A 143 -24.39 0.83 1.55
N ARG A 144 -24.91 -0.06 2.42
CA ARG A 144 -25.10 -1.49 2.10
C ARG A 144 -26.33 -1.75 1.24
N ALA A 145 -27.33 -0.88 1.31
CA ALA A 145 -28.56 -1.04 0.54
C ALA A 145 -28.34 -0.94 -0.98
N GLY A 146 -27.23 -0.35 -1.42
CA GLY A 146 -26.84 -0.28 -2.83
C GLY A 146 -27.78 0.57 -3.69
N LYS A 147 -28.46 1.56 -3.09
CA LYS A 147 -29.41 2.45 -3.77
C LYS A 147 -28.75 3.76 -4.17
N LYS A 148 -29.00 4.21 -5.41
CA LYS A 148 -28.63 5.54 -5.90
C LYS A 148 -29.62 6.54 -5.36
N GLN A 149 -29.26 7.27 -4.32
CA GLN A 149 -30.24 8.15 -3.65
C GLN A 149 -29.60 9.41 -3.09
N LEU A 150 -30.44 10.42 -2.89
CA LEU A 150 -30.10 11.60 -2.11
C LEU A 150 -30.49 11.34 -0.65
N VAL A 151 -29.61 11.72 0.26
CA VAL A 151 -29.76 11.52 1.71
C VAL A 151 -29.69 12.86 2.42
N LEU A 152 -30.82 13.26 3.01
CA LEU A 152 -30.86 14.43 3.90
C LEU A 152 -30.27 14.07 5.26
N VAL A 153 -29.34 14.87 5.70
CA VAL A 153 -28.62 14.75 6.97
C VAL A 153 -28.97 15.93 7.86
N ASP A 154 -29.51 15.68 9.03
CA ASP A 154 -29.82 16.74 9.99
C ASP A 154 -28.55 17.48 10.44
N VAL A 155 -28.66 18.80 10.61
CA VAL A 155 -27.54 19.70 10.99
C VAL A 155 -26.85 19.30 12.31
N LYS A 156 -27.56 18.59 13.19
CA LYS A 156 -26.94 18.06 14.41
C LYS A 156 -25.78 17.08 14.14
N PHE A 157 -25.71 16.50 12.95
CA PHE A 157 -24.66 15.59 12.52
C PHE A 157 -23.51 16.29 11.78
N VAL A 158 -23.43 17.61 11.81
CA VAL A 158 -22.46 18.41 11.04
C VAL A 158 -21.01 17.97 11.25
N ASP A 159 -20.62 17.58 12.46
CA ASP A 159 -19.23 17.18 12.75
C ASP A 159 -18.86 15.86 12.07
N VAL A 160 -19.73 14.86 12.17
CA VAL A 160 -19.51 13.56 11.51
C VAL A 160 -19.63 13.68 10.01
N PHE A 161 -20.57 14.50 9.51
CA PHE A 161 -20.73 14.83 8.09
C PHE A 161 -19.44 15.44 7.52
N ASN A 162 -18.90 16.48 8.17
CA ASN A 162 -17.68 17.15 7.74
C ASN A 162 -16.46 16.21 7.80
N ARG A 163 -16.38 15.38 8.80
CA ARG A 163 -15.29 14.38 8.89
C ARG A 163 -15.29 13.43 7.71
N ILE A 164 -16.44 12.87 7.33
CA ILE A 164 -16.57 11.97 6.18
C ILE A 164 -16.34 12.73 4.88
N LYS A 165 -16.92 13.94 4.73
CA LYS A 165 -16.68 14.81 3.57
C LYS A 165 -15.19 15.06 3.34
N ASN A 166 -14.46 15.40 4.41
CA ASN A 166 -13.01 15.65 4.33
C ASN A 166 -12.22 14.39 3.95
N GLN A 167 -12.64 13.22 4.39
CA GLN A 167 -12.05 11.96 3.92
C GLN A 167 -12.28 11.75 2.43
N MET A 168 -13.50 12.00 1.94
CA MET A 168 -13.85 11.87 0.53
C MET A 168 -13.18 12.92 -0.36
N ALA A 169 -12.86 14.09 0.16
CA ALA A 169 -12.16 15.16 -0.57
C ALA A 169 -10.76 14.74 -1.05
N ASN A 170 -10.11 13.80 -0.36
CA ASN A 170 -8.83 13.23 -0.79
C ASN A 170 -8.99 12.23 -1.97
N GLY A 171 -10.22 11.89 -2.31
CA GLY A 171 -10.56 10.95 -3.36
C GLY A 171 -10.38 9.49 -2.94
N SER A 172 -10.60 8.60 -3.88
CA SER A 172 -10.42 7.16 -3.73
C SER A 172 -9.35 6.65 -4.68
N ILE A 173 -8.69 5.56 -4.28
CA ILE A 173 -7.69 4.88 -5.12
C ILE A 173 -8.32 3.56 -5.57
N VAL A 174 -8.37 3.36 -6.88
CA VAL A 174 -9.06 2.21 -7.49
C VAL A 174 -8.17 1.52 -8.53
N ASP A 175 -8.56 0.30 -8.90
CA ASP A 175 -7.98 -0.42 -10.04
C ASP A 175 -8.56 0.08 -11.38
N GLU A 176 -7.84 -0.14 -12.47
CA GLU A 176 -8.30 0.21 -13.81
C GLU A 176 -9.66 -0.43 -14.15
N ALA A 177 -9.87 -1.65 -13.73
CA ALA A 177 -11.15 -2.34 -13.92
C ALA A 177 -12.32 -1.65 -13.21
N ASP A 178 -12.07 -0.99 -12.10
CA ASP A 178 -13.09 -0.26 -11.34
C ASP A 178 -13.45 1.11 -11.97
N LEU A 179 -12.62 1.62 -12.90
CA LEU A 179 -12.99 2.81 -13.71
C LEU A 179 -14.11 2.46 -14.69
N ALA A 180 -13.97 1.31 -15.38
CA ALA A 180 -14.97 0.85 -16.34
C ALA A 180 -16.25 0.33 -15.63
N ASN A 181 -16.05 -0.40 -14.53
CA ASN A 181 -17.11 -1.02 -13.73
C ASN A 181 -17.01 -0.59 -12.27
N PRO A 182 -17.48 0.62 -11.92
CA PRO A 182 -17.38 1.15 -10.57
C PRO A 182 -18.03 0.25 -9.53
N LYS A 183 -17.28 -0.08 -8.48
CA LYS A 183 -17.82 -0.77 -7.31
C LYS A 183 -18.53 0.23 -6.41
N GLY A 184 -19.71 -0.16 -5.96
CA GLY A 184 -20.54 0.66 -5.08
C GLY A 184 -21.51 1.57 -5.85
N THR A 185 -22.49 2.03 -5.11
CA THR A 185 -23.57 2.88 -5.62
C THR A 185 -23.40 4.29 -5.07
N PRO A 186 -23.44 5.33 -5.90
CA PRO A 186 -23.25 6.70 -5.42
C PRO A 186 -24.43 7.14 -4.55
N ILE A 187 -24.10 7.75 -3.41
CA ILE A 187 -25.03 8.34 -2.47
C ILE A 187 -24.67 9.81 -2.34
N VAL A 188 -25.64 10.69 -2.51
CA VAL A 188 -25.48 12.14 -2.36
C VAL A 188 -25.98 12.54 -0.99
N LEU A 189 -25.11 13.07 -0.16
CA LEU A 189 -25.48 13.56 1.16
C LEU A 189 -25.61 15.08 1.14
N VAL A 190 -26.70 15.55 1.73
CA VAL A 190 -27.03 16.99 1.85
C VAL A 190 -27.33 17.31 3.31
N LEU A 191 -26.58 18.25 3.87
CA LEU A 191 -26.78 18.75 5.24
C LEU A 191 -27.92 19.75 5.25
N ASP A 192 -29.11 19.33 5.70
CA ASP A 192 -30.31 20.17 5.79
C ASP A 192 -31.23 19.71 6.93
N LYS A 193 -31.95 20.64 7.53
CA LYS A 193 -32.78 20.36 8.69
C LYS A 193 -34.20 19.90 8.38
N ASP A 194 -34.92 20.58 7.48
CA ASP A 194 -36.40 20.46 7.38
C ASP A 194 -36.97 20.37 5.95
N THR A 195 -36.12 20.09 4.95
CA THR A 195 -36.56 20.12 3.56
C THR A 195 -37.37 18.87 3.19
N VAL A 196 -38.52 19.08 2.58
CA VAL A 196 -39.26 18.06 1.79
C VAL A 196 -38.87 18.25 0.34
N ILE A 197 -38.38 17.19 -0.31
CA ILE A 197 -37.87 17.26 -1.68
C ILE A 197 -38.95 16.80 -2.67
N ASN A 198 -39.38 17.71 -3.55
CA ASN A 198 -40.25 17.38 -4.67
C ASN A 198 -39.43 16.94 -5.89
N ASP A 199 -38.34 17.63 -6.17
CA ASP A 199 -37.41 17.29 -7.26
C ASP A 199 -35.97 17.64 -6.87
N PHE A 200 -35.02 16.97 -7.50
CA PHE A 200 -33.61 17.27 -7.33
C PHE A 200 -32.78 16.91 -8.55
N THR A 201 -31.67 17.63 -8.72
CA THR A 201 -30.63 17.29 -9.68
C THR A 201 -29.26 17.27 -9.00
N VAL A 202 -28.40 16.37 -9.42
CA VAL A 202 -27.00 16.29 -8.95
C VAL A 202 -26.10 16.12 -10.15
N GLU A 203 -25.11 16.98 -10.28
CA GLU A 203 -24.05 16.91 -11.26
C GLU A 203 -22.69 16.82 -10.56
N VAL A 204 -21.94 15.75 -10.82
CA VAL A 204 -20.61 15.55 -10.24
C VAL A 204 -19.60 15.40 -11.36
N LYS A 205 -18.47 16.08 -11.20
CA LYS A 205 -17.27 15.86 -12.02
C LYS A 205 -16.13 15.45 -11.11
N ASN A 206 -15.43 14.40 -11.49
CA ASN A 206 -14.21 13.93 -10.82
C ASN A 206 -13.01 14.11 -11.74
N THR A 207 -11.85 14.33 -11.17
CA THR A 207 -10.57 14.17 -11.87
C THR A 207 -10.08 12.76 -11.67
N VAL A 208 -9.70 12.09 -12.75
CA VAL A 208 -9.06 10.77 -12.72
C VAL A 208 -7.58 10.93 -13.05
N THR A 209 -6.72 10.52 -12.11
CA THR A 209 -5.28 10.61 -12.27
C THR A 209 -4.66 9.22 -12.19
N LYS A 210 -3.89 8.85 -13.21
CA LYS A 210 -3.11 7.61 -13.21
C LYS A 210 -1.88 7.76 -12.33
N MET A 211 -1.75 6.91 -11.33
CA MET A 211 -0.74 6.98 -10.26
C MET A 211 0.20 5.77 -10.36
N PRO A 212 1.50 5.96 -10.62
CA PRO A 212 2.44 4.86 -10.61
C PRO A 212 2.75 4.39 -9.18
N LEU A 213 2.85 3.08 -9.03
CA LEU A 213 3.35 2.38 -7.85
C LEU A 213 4.41 1.39 -8.29
N PHE A 214 5.37 1.08 -7.45
CA PHE A 214 6.40 0.10 -7.78
C PHE A 214 6.91 -0.63 -6.54
N ASN A 215 6.92 -1.95 -6.62
CA ASN A 215 7.72 -2.76 -5.72
C ASN A 215 9.18 -2.69 -6.17
N VAL A 216 10.12 -2.91 -5.24
CA VAL A 216 11.52 -3.09 -5.59
C VAL A 216 11.87 -4.55 -5.33
N ALA A 217 12.18 -5.31 -6.39
CA ALA A 217 12.36 -6.74 -6.30
C ALA A 217 13.62 -7.22 -7.04
N GLY A 218 14.32 -8.16 -6.42
CA GLY A 218 15.52 -8.76 -7.00
C GLY A 218 15.61 -10.25 -6.67
N ILE A 219 16.37 -11.02 -7.46
CA ILE A 219 16.50 -12.47 -7.32
C ILE A 219 17.94 -12.91 -7.20
N ILE A 220 18.12 -14.05 -6.52
CA ILE A 220 19.28 -14.93 -6.62
C ILE A 220 18.77 -16.22 -7.25
N PRO A 221 19.13 -16.57 -8.49
CA PRO A 221 18.67 -17.78 -9.15
C PRO A 221 19.10 -19.03 -8.38
N GLY A 222 18.21 -20.01 -8.33
CA GLY A 222 18.47 -21.32 -7.75
C GLY A 222 19.42 -22.17 -8.60
N LYS A 223 20.18 -23.06 -7.96
CA LYS A 223 21.14 -23.92 -8.63
C LYS A 223 20.53 -25.22 -9.15
N SER A 224 19.80 -25.92 -8.32
CA SER A 224 19.25 -27.26 -8.63
C SER A 224 17.73 -27.27 -8.71
N LYS A 225 17.05 -26.35 -8.02
CA LYS A 225 15.60 -26.21 -7.92
C LYS A 225 15.17 -24.81 -8.30
N ALA A 226 15.61 -24.35 -9.48
CA ALA A 226 15.42 -22.94 -9.90
C ALA A 226 13.94 -22.54 -10.07
N LYS A 227 13.03 -23.48 -10.27
CA LYS A 227 11.59 -23.22 -10.37
C LYS A 227 10.91 -23.04 -9.02
N GLU A 228 11.48 -23.61 -7.95
CA GLU A 228 10.96 -23.44 -6.60
C GLU A 228 11.40 -22.10 -6.03
N LEU A 229 10.44 -21.31 -5.53
CA LEU A 229 10.63 -19.94 -5.08
C LEU A 229 10.56 -19.83 -3.57
N VAL A 230 11.50 -19.10 -2.97
CA VAL A 230 11.42 -18.65 -1.58
C VAL A 230 11.45 -17.13 -1.60
N VAL A 231 10.45 -16.50 -0.99
CA VAL A 231 10.26 -15.04 -1.00
C VAL A 231 10.57 -14.47 0.38
N PHE A 232 11.41 -13.45 0.42
CA PHE A 232 11.63 -12.59 1.59
C PHE A 232 11.11 -11.20 1.29
N SER A 233 10.27 -10.65 2.15
CA SER A 233 9.63 -9.36 1.93
C SER A 233 9.60 -8.50 3.19
N GLY A 234 9.42 -7.22 2.98
CA GLY A 234 9.02 -6.19 3.92
C GLY A 234 8.38 -5.06 3.13
N HIS A 235 7.73 -4.09 3.77
CA HIS A 235 7.24 -2.92 3.06
C HIS A 235 8.15 -1.72 3.29
N TYR A 236 8.27 -0.84 2.29
CA TYR A 236 9.19 0.29 2.38
C TYR A 236 8.49 1.65 2.39
N ASP A 237 7.17 1.69 2.20
CA ASP A 237 6.37 2.90 2.42
C ASP A 237 6.05 3.11 3.90
N HIS A 238 5.67 4.34 4.27
CA HIS A 238 5.15 4.69 5.58
C HIS A 238 4.27 5.94 5.51
N MET A 239 3.89 6.51 6.64
CA MET A 239 2.87 7.56 6.77
C MET A 239 3.25 8.92 6.16
N GLY A 240 4.53 9.19 5.95
CA GLY A 240 5.00 10.44 5.36
C GLY A 240 5.08 11.60 6.34
N ILE A 241 4.85 12.81 5.82
CA ILE A 241 4.79 14.04 6.62
C ILE A 241 3.35 14.25 7.05
N THR A 242 3.11 14.35 8.35
CA THR A 242 1.79 14.54 8.96
C THR A 242 1.71 15.92 9.61
N LYS A 243 0.48 16.38 9.87
CA LYS A 243 0.31 17.60 10.66
C LYS A 243 0.71 17.31 12.12
N PRO A 244 1.66 18.04 12.70
CA PRO A 244 2.07 17.81 14.07
C PRO A 244 0.91 18.11 15.04
N LYS A 245 0.86 17.35 16.13
CA LYS A 245 -0.19 17.54 17.17
C LYS A 245 0.00 18.85 17.93
N GLU A 246 1.25 19.29 18.09
CA GLU A 246 1.62 20.49 18.81
C GLU A 246 2.55 21.34 17.93
N LEU A 247 2.55 22.64 18.14
CA LEU A 247 3.44 23.56 17.41
C LEU A 247 4.92 23.23 17.74
N GLY A 248 5.72 22.96 16.70
CA GLY A 248 7.14 22.62 16.85
C GLY A 248 7.43 21.14 17.12
N ALA A 249 6.40 20.28 17.21
CA ALA A 249 6.61 18.84 17.28
C ALA A 249 7.02 18.27 15.92
N ASP A 250 7.70 17.12 15.94
CA ASP A 250 8.11 16.40 14.74
C ASP A 250 6.89 16.04 13.88
N SER A 251 7.01 16.32 12.60
CA SER A 251 5.96 16.07 11.60
C SER A 251 6.29 14.91 10.66
N ILE A 252 7.53 14.41 10.69
CA ILE A 252 7.97 13.34 9.81
C ILE A 252 7.79 11.99 10.51
N MET A 253 6.96 11.16 9.93
CA MET A 253 6.80 9.77 10.39
C MET A 253 7.92 8.94 9.78
N ASN A 254 9.06 8.86 10.48
CA ASN A 254 10.28 8.22 9.96
C ASN A 254 10.15 6.71 9.77
N GLY A 255 9.30 6.01 10.54
CA GLY A 255 9.02 4.59 10.37
C GLY A 255 10.26 3.70 10.51
N ALA A 256 11.04 3.87 11.59
CA ALA A 256 12.25 3.08 11.81
C ALA A 256 11.93 1.61 12.11
N ASP A 257 10.89 1.36 12.92
CA ASP A 257 10.37 0.02 13.22
C ASP A 257 9.42 -0.42 12.10
N ASP A 258 8.49 0.40 11.73
CA ASP A 258 7.46 0.21 10.71
C ASP A 258 7.82 0.95 9.40
N ASP A 259 8.31 0.33 8.33
CA ASP A 259 8.92 -0.99 8.32
C ASP A 259 10.35 -0.91 7.75
N ALA A 260 11.11 0.15 8.16
CA ALA A 260 12.53 0.18 7.81
C ALA A 260 13.29 -1.00 8.44
N SER A 261 12.82 -1.54 9.59
CA SER A 261 13.45 -2.68 10.26
C SER A 261 13.32 -3.96 9.43
N GLY A 262 12.12 -4.31 8.98
CA GLY A 262 11.87 -5.51 8.17
C GLY A 262 12.47 -5.40 6.77
N THR A 263 12.31 -4.25 6.11
CA THR A 263 12.96 -3.98 4.81
C THR A 263 14.48 -4.09 4.92
N SER A 264 15.10 -3.58 5.99
CA SER A 264 16.55 -3.72 6.22
C SER A 264 16.96 -5.16 6.45
N ALA A 265 16.18 -5.93 7.17
CA ALA A 265 16.43 -7.36 7.38
C ALA A 265 16.36 -8.14 6.06
N MET A 266 15.37 -7.86 5.22
CA MET A 266 15.24 -8.45 3.89
C MET A 266 16.48 -8.16 3.02
N ILE A 267 16.96 -6.91 3.00
CA ILE A 267 18.18 -6.52 2.27
C ILE A 267 19.42 -7.23 2.85
N ALA A 268 19.53 -7.32 4.17
CA ALA A 268 20.63 -8.01 4.83
C ALA A 268 20.66 -9.51 4.51
N LEU A 269 19.49 -10.16 4.48
CA LEU A 269 19.36 -11.55 4.03
C LEU A 269 19.76 -11.72 2.57
N ALA A 270 19.39 -10.78 1.69
CA ALA A 270 19.84 -10.80 0.29
C ALA A 270 21.36 -10.79 0.19
N LYS A 271 22.04 -9.94 0.97
CA LYS A 271 23.50 -9.89 1.02
C LYS A 271 24.12 -11.19 1.54
N TYR A 272 23.55 -11.77 2.59
CA TYR A 272 23.99 -13.03 3.15
C TYR A 272 23.89 -14.17 2.12
N TYR A 273 22.72 -14.40 1.56
CA TYR A 273 22.51 -15.48 0.60
C TYR A 273 23.31 -15.30 -0.69
N LYS A 274 23.47 -14.07 -1.15
CA LYS A 274 24.32 -13.78 -2.31
C LYS A 274 25.78 -14.19 -2.07
N LYS A 275 26.28 -13.88 -0.88
CA LYS A 275 27.66 -14.24 -0.51
C LYS A 275 27.81 -15.74 -0.20
N ALA A 276 26.83 -16.33 0.47
CA ALA A 276 26.81 -17.76 0.76
C ALA A 276 26.78 -18.61 -0.52
N ASN A 277 26.07 -18.13 -1.54
CA ASN A 277 25.98 -18.74 -2.86
C ASN A 277 25.73 -20.28 -2.81
N ASN A 278 24.85 -20.72 -1.92
CA ASN A 278 24.53 -22.12 -1.67
C ASN A 278 23.04 -22.45 -1.80
N ASN A 279 22.24 -21.51 -2.33
CA ASN A 279 20.80 -21.68 -2.49
C ASN A 279 20.49 -22.68 -3.61
N GLU A 280 19.70 -23.71 -3.31
CA GLU A 280 19.15 -24.63 -4.31
C GLU A 280 17.98 -24.01 -5.05
N ARG A 281 17.12 -23.28 -4.34
CA ARG A 281 15.91 -22.62 -4.84
C ARG A 281 16.20 -21.18 -5.25
N THR A 282 15.38 -20.65 -6.11
CA THR A 282 15.42 -19.22 -6.42
C THR A 282 14.91 -18.42 -5.22
N LEU A 283 15.72 -17.47 -4.77
CA LEU A 283 15.36 -16.55 -3.69
C LEU A 283 14.93 -15.22 -4.29
N ILE A 284 13.76 -14.76 -3.89
CA ILE A 284 13.22 -13.47 -4.26
C ILE A 284 13.26 -12.56 -3.02
N PHE A 285 13.79 -11.35 -3.21
CA PHE A 285 13.82 -10.29 -2.19
C PHE A 285 12.99 -9.14 -2.71
N VAL A 286 11.95 -8.76 -1.99
CA VAL A 286 10.99 -7.76 -2.45
C VAL A 286 10.61 -6.78 -1.34
N ALA A 287 10.79 -5.49 -1.62
CA ALA A 287 10.24 -4.40 -0.82
C ALA A 287 8.89 -3.98 -1.44
N PHE A 288 7.81 -4.17 -0.71
CA PHE A 288 6.47 -3.82 -1.15
C PHE A 288 6.20 -2.33 -0.96
N THR A 289 5.46 -1.74 -1.89
CA THR A 289 4.90 -0.40 -1.79
C THR A 289 3.44 -0.46 -1.39
N ALA A 290 2.95 0.66 -0.85
CA ALA A 290 1.53 0.88 -0.60
C ALA A 290 0.89 -0.15 0.36
N GLU A 291 1.67 -0.59 1.37
CA GLU A 291 1.15 -1.40 2.47
C GLU A 291 0.17 -0.58 3.28
N GLU A 292 0.56 0.61 3.72
CA GLU A 292 -0.17 1.57 4.58
C GLU A 292 -1.51 2.05 4.02
N ILE A 293 -1.73 1.86 2.73
CA ILE A 293 -2.96 2.28 2.05
C ILE A 293 -3.74 1.11 1.44
N GLY A 294 -3.43 -0.13 1.87
CA GLY A 294 -4.19 -1.32 1.55
C GLY A 294 -3.44 -2.44 0.84
N GLY A 295 -2.11 -2.53 1.01
CA GLY A 295 -1.30 -3.67 0.57
C GLY A 295 -1.27 -3.86 -0.96
N TYR A 296 -1.34 -2.77 -1.72
CA TYR A 296 -1.42 -2.86 -3.18
C TYR A 296 -0.20 -3.51 -3.81
N GLY A 297 1.00 -3.25 -3.28
CA GLY A 297 2.24 -3.82 -3.78
C GLY A 297 2.30 -5.34 -3.62
N ALA A 298 2.00 -5.84 -2.42
CA ALA A 298 1.97 -7.26 -2.12
C ALA A 298 0.92 -7.99 -2.95
N ARG A 299 -0.28 -7.40 -3.10
CA ARG A 299 -1.36 -7.96 -3.92
C ARG A 299 -0.96 -8.04 -5.40
N TYR A 300 -0.36 -6.98 -5.96
CA TYR A 300 0.10 -6.98 -7.34
C TYR A 300 1.18 -8.04 -7.56
N PHE A 301 2.15 -8.14 -6.65
CA PHE A 301 3.23 -9.11 -6.73
C PHE A 301 2.71 -10.55 -6.70
N SER A 302 1.82 -10.88 -5.74
CA SER A 302 1.27 -12.23 -5.60
C SER A 302 0.48 -12.68 -6.84
N GLN A 303 -0.22 -11.76 -7.52
CA GLN A 303 -0.95 -12.05 -8.76
C GLN A 303 -0.03 -12.34 -9.97
N LYS A 304 1.27 -12.04 -9.86
CA LYS A 304 2.28 -12.28 -10.92
C LYS A 304 3.09 -13.55 -10.71
N LEU A 305 2.92 -14.21 -9.58
CA LEU A 305 3.55 -15.50 -9.28
C LEU A 305 2.57 -16.66 -9.52
N ASN A 306 3.11 -17.80 -9.95
CA ASN A 306 2.39 -19.05 -9.84
C ASN A 306 2.49 -19.53 -8.38
N PRO A 307 1.38 -19.68 -7.64
CA PRO A 307 1.42 -20.10 -6.24
C PRO A 307 2.05 -21.49 -6.03
N ASP A 308 1.93 -22.39 -7.00
CA ASP A 308 2.49 -23.74 -6.91
C ASP A 308 4.03 -23.74 -6.94
N ASP A 309 4.66 -22.69 -7.46
CA ASP A 309 6.11 -22.53 -7.46
C ASP A 309 6.63 -21.95 -6.13
N VAL A 310 5.77 -21.35 -5.29
CA VAL A 310 6.16 -20.69 -4.03
C VAL A 310 6.20 -21.69 -2.89
N VAL A 311 7.40 -22.09 -2.50
CA VAL A 311 7.63 -23.07 -1.41
C VAL A 311 7.48 -22.41 -0.04
N ALA A 312 7.94 -21.16 0.09
CA ALA A 312 7.82 -20.39 1.34
C ALA A 312 7.86 -18.89 1.06
N MET A 313 7.19 -18.12 1.93
CA MET A 313 7.25 -16.69 1.97
C MET A 313 7.42 -16.22 3.41
N PHE A 314 8.37 -15.30 3.62
CA PHE A 314 8.66 -14.66 4.90
C PHE A 314 8.43 -13.18 4.75
N ASN A 315 7.32 -12.68 5.29
CA ASN A 315 7.11 -11.25 5.44
C ASN A 315 7.71 -10.82 6.78
N ILE A 316 8.58 -9.81 6.75
CA ILE A 316 9.33 -9.34 7.91
C ILE A 316 8.85 -7.93 8.18
N GLU A 317 8.25 -7.72 9.35
CA GLU A 317 7.61 -6.47 9.70
C GLU A 317 7.78 -6.17 11.19
N MET A 318 8.13 -4.92 11.52
CA MET A 318 8.19 -4.37 12.87
C MET A 318 9.03 -5.21 13.85
N ILE A 319 10.24 -5.56 13.45
CA ILE A 319 11.16 -6.42 14.23
C ILE A 319 12.14 -5.61 15.11
N GLY A 320 12.01 -4.30 15.15
CA GLY A 320 12.89 -3.40 15.91
C GLY A 320 12.55 -3.27 17.38
N LYS A 321 11.47 -3.89 17.87
CA LYS A 321 11.02 -3.84 19.27
C LYS A 321 10.72 -5.22 19.82
N ASP A 322 10.82 -5.34 21.13
CA ASP A 322 10.35 -6.55 21.81
C ASP A 322 8.83 -6.72 21.64
N SER A 323 8.41 -7.98 21.48
CA SER A 323 6.99 -8.32 21.40
C SER A 323 6.26 -7.99 22.70
N LYS A 324 5.04 -7.46 22.58
CA LYS A 324 4.14 -7.28 23.75
C LYS A 324 3.78 -8.60 24.45
N PHE A 325 3.92 -9.71 23.74
CA PHE A 325 3.55 -11.04 24.19
C PHE A 325 4.73 -11.87 24.69
N GLY A 326 5.89 -11.25 24.87
CA GLY A 326 7.12 -11.89 25.32
C GLY A 326 8.04 -12.32 24.15
N LYS A 327 9.15 -12.95 24.53
CA LYS A 327 10.16 -13.47 23.57
C LYS A 327 9.75 -14.81 23.02
#